data_71af97bcfbb7171a389c9af77cea0a5d
#
_entry.id   71af97bcfbb7171a389c9af77cea0a5d
#
_cell.length_a   1.000
_cell.length_b   1.000
_cell.length_c   1.000
_cell.angle_alpha   90.00
_cell.angle_beta   90.00
_cell.angle_gamma   90.00
#
_symmetry.space_group_name_H-M   'P 1'
#
loop_
_entity.id
_entity.type
_entity.pdbx_description
1 polymer ?
#
loop_
_entity_poly.entity_id
_entity_poly.type
_entity_poly.pdbx_seq_one_letter_code
_entity_poly.pdbx_strand_id
1 'polypeptide(L)'
;MPTTSTPIIIPGGNGGGSQNEGPRDGGTQPLTPEQVTALETSSCAGWKTEVESLPALLQLVVDVSGSMNEEAPGPGDESKWELTREALRDALDGLPDTTGVGVLYYPNRDTSRSSRPREITACVRTNELIPMALLGAPGSSHRDQIDASLNRVRPNGATPTHDAFYYAFENGLEPSTLPGNRFMLLITDGAPTLARECVGDGRTPVDTDPIIAEIQRARDEGVRTFIIGSPGSEVSLGGSNEDARPWLSRAAMVGGTAKDGCTENGPNFCHFDMTQVSDFGAALRDGLAQIAGQIVSCVYDIPPPPSGQSINREAINVVVSSSSGDAQLVLRDDMGDCTEGWKLENDQVVLCEATCNRAKSDESARVQLLFGCTSNQVPIVE
;
A
#
# COMPACT_ATOMS: atom_id res chain seq x y z
N MET A 1 -13.88 55.12 9.32
CA MET A 1 -12.88 55.12 8.25
C MET A 1 -12.61 53.66 7.95
N PRO A 2 -12.90 53.16 6.78
CA PRO A 2 -12.59 51.78 6.45
C PRO A 2 -11.12 51.66 6.08
N THR A 3 -10.40 50.83 6.77
CA THR A 3 -9.02 50.44 6.45
C THR A 3 -9.04 49.55 5.22
N THR A 4 -8.55 50.05 4.12
CA THR A 4 -8.27 49.31 2.91
C THR A 4 -7.10 48.37 3.19
N SER A 5 -7.37 47.06 3.33
CA SER A 5 -6.35 46.02 3.32
C SER A 5 -5.83 45.88 1.89
N THR A 6 -4.57 46.19 1.72
CA THR A 6 -3.82 45.96 0.48
C THR A 6 -3.63 44.44 0.31
N PRO A 7 -3.93 43.87 -0.85
CA PRO A 7 -3.67 42.44 -1.06
C PRO A 7 -2.15 42.18 -1.04
N ILE A 8 -1.75 41.13 -0.32
CA ILE A 8 -0.36 40.66 -0.32
C ILE A 8 -0.15 39.95 -1.65
N ILE A 9 0.59 40.59 -2.55
CA ILE A 9 1.03 39.97 -3.81
C ILE A 9 2.34 39.22 -3.49
N ILE A 10 2.34 37.92 -3.62
CA ILE A 10 3.57 37.13 -3.60
C ILE A 10 4.25 37.33 -4.97
N PRO A 11 5.53 37.73 -5.05
CA PRO A 11 6.19 37.93 -6.34
C PRO A 11 6.52 36.60 -7.02
N GLY A 12 5.65 36.17 -7.89
CA GLY A 12 5.94 35.23 -8.94
C GLY A 12 6.26 36.00 -10.22
N GLY A 13 7.32 35.67 -10.91
CA GLY A 13 7.88 36.43 -12.02
C GLY A 13 6.92 36.79 -13.15
N ASN A 14 7.05 38.02 -13.55
CA ASN A 14 6.72 38.69 -14.83
C ASN A 14 5.55 38.20 -15.69
N GLY A 15 4.53 39.04 -15.84
CA GLY A 15 3.76 39.08 -17.08
C GLY A 15 2.27 39.30 -16.88
N GLY A 16 1.83 40.52 -17.25
CA GLY A 16 0.44 40.95 -17.19
C GLY A 16 -0.54 40.15 -18.00
N GLY A 17 -1.71 40.02 -17.44
CA GLY A 17 -3.03 39.99 -18.05
C GLY A 17 -3.37 38.97 -19.09
N SER A 18 -4.24 38.08 -18.74
CA SER A 18 -5.35 37.54 -19.51
C SER A 18 -5.59 36.07 -19.20
N GLN A 19 -6.79 35.76 -18.81
CA GLN A 19 -7.36 34.45 -18.54
C GLN A 19 -7.07 33.43 -19.64
N ASN A 20 -6.07 32.61 -19.39
CA ASN A 20 -5.88 31.24 -19.91
C ASN A 20 -4.71 30.65 -19.10
N GLU A 21 -5.02 30.19 -17.87
CA GLU A 21 -4.05 29.44 -17.10
C GLU A 21 -3.80 28.13 -17.84
N GLY A 22 -2.58 27.95 -18.34
CA GLY A 22 -2.12 26.68 -18.85
C GLY A 22 -2.06 25.64 -17.73
N PRO A 23 -1.91 24.33 -18.06
CA PRO A 23 -1.78 23.28 -17.05
C PRO A 23 -0.63 23.60 -16.09
N ARG A 24 -0.86 23.38 -14.79
CA ARG A 24 0.10 23.64 -13.70
C ARG A 24 1.09 22.49 -13.60
N ASP A 25 2.36 22.81 -13.37
CA ASP A 25 3.50 21.87 -13.38
C ASP A 25 3.94 21.53 -11.95
N GLY A 26 3.03 21.26 -11.04
CA GLY A 26 3.38 20.81 -9.70
C GLY A 26 4.47 21.61 -8.97
N GLY A 27 5.05 21.01 -7.91
CA GLY A 27 6.19 21.58 -7.17
C GLY A 27 5.83 22.02 -5.75
N THR A 28 6.80 22.69 -5.08
CA THR A 28 6.61 23.24 -3.72
C THR A 28 7.22 24.63 -3.61
N GLN A 29 6.61 25.49 -2.78
CA GLN A 29 7.09 26.84 -2.47
C GLN A 29 7.20 27.05 -0.96
N PRO A 30 8.35 27.52 -0.43
CA PRO A 30 8.46 27.86 0.98
C PRO A 30 7.48 28.98 1.36
N LEU A 31 6.84 28.86 2.51
CA LEU A 31 5.94 29.87 3.07
C LEU A 31 6.54 30.50 4.32
N THR A 32 6.40 31.81 4.46
CA THR A 32 6.66 32.48 5.75
C THR A 32 5.48 32.24 6.71
N PRO A 33 5.67 32.36 8.02
CA PRO A 33 4.58 32.23 9.00
C PRO A 33 3.42 33.20 8.74
N GLU A 34 3.71 34.40 8.23
CA GLU A 34 2.69 35.40 7.87
C GLU A 34 1.86 34.97 6.65
N GLN A 35 2.51 34.29 5.68
CA GLN A 35 1.84 33.75 4.50
C GLN A 35 0.94 32.57 4.88
N VAL A 36 1.40 31.68 5.75
CA VAL A 36 0.58 30.57 6.31
C VAL A 36 -0.66 31.16 6.99
N THR A 37 -0.47 32.14 7.87
CA THR A 37 -1.58 32.81 8.56
C THR A 37 -2.55 33.51 7.59
N ALA A 38 -2.03 34.08 6.50
CA ALA A 38 -2.86 34.71 5.48
C ALA A 38 -3.71 33.68 4.72
N LEU A 39 -3.11 32.53 4.34
CA LEU A 39 -3.81 31.41 3.70
C LEU A 39 -4.89 30.84 4.63
N GLU A 40 -4.57 30.63 5.90
CA GLU A 40 -5.52 30.15 6.91
C GLU A 40 -6.69 31.13 7.12
N THR A 41 -6.41 32.42 7.14
CA THR A 41 -7.44 33.46 7.36
C THR A 41 -8.32 33.67 6.12
N SER A 42 -7.77 33.47 4.93
CA SER A 42 -8.49 33.58 3.66
C SER A 42 -9.28 32.35 3.27
N SER A 43 -8.99 31.19 3.91
CA SER A 43 -9.81 29.99 3.75
C SER A 43 -11.24 30.24 4.26
N CYS A 44 -12.21 29.47 3.77
CA CYS A 44 -13.61 29.60 4.17
C CYS A 44 -13.73 29.69 5.69
N ALA A 45 -14.21 30.80 6.18
CA ALA A 45 -14.43 31.17 7.57
C ALA A 45 -14.12 30.09 8.61
N GLY A 46 -12.86 29.92 8.95
CA GLY A 46 -12.40 29.03 10.02
C GLY A 46 -12.33 27.53 9.66
N TRP A 47 -12.53 27.15 8.41
CA TRP A 47 -12.43 25.74 8.01
C TRP A 47 -11.06 25.43 7.41
N LYS A 48 -10.21 25.00 8.27
CA LYS A 48 -8.96 24.31 8.01
C LYS A 48 -9.06 22.92 8.61
N THR A 49 -8.55 21.92 7.94
CA THR A 49 -8.43 20.61 8.51
C THR A 49 -6.96 20.18 8.48
N GLU A 50 -6.48 19.75 9.64
CA GLU A 50 -5.30 18.91 9.67
C GLU A 50 -5.80 17.53 9.25
N VAL A 51 -5.34 17.06 8.12
CA VAL A 51 -5.78 15.76 7.60
C VAL A 51 -4.75 14.71 7.96
N GLU A 52 -5.25 13.70 8.63
CA GLU A 52 -4.50 12.46 8.73
C GLU A 52 -4.52 11.77 7.36
N SER A 53 -3.40 11.18 6.98
CA SER A 53 -3.37 10.32 5.79
C SER A 53 -4.41 9.21 5.92
N LEU A 54 -5.06 8.84 4.80
CA LEU A 54 -5.94 7.69 4.83
C LEU A 54 -5.17 6.46 5.33
N PRO A 55 -5.74 5.72 6.29
CA PRO A 55 -5.11 4.48 6.77
C PRO A 55 -4.88 3.52 5.60
N ALA A 56 -3.87 2.69 5.70
CA ALA A 56 -3.71 1.54 4.83
C ALA A 56 -4.47 0.36 5.38
N LEU A 57 -5.07 -0.44 4.50
CA LEU A 57 -5.65 -1.74 4.81
C LEU A 57 -4.82 -2.81 4.10
N LEU A 58 -4.08 -3.59 4.86
CA LEU A 58 -3.15 -4.58 4.35
C LEU A 58 -3.62 -6.00 4.67
N GLN A 59 -4.02 -6.76 3.65
CA GLN A 59 -4.33 -8.17 3.79
C GLN A 59 -3.11 -9.02 3.46
N LEU A 60 -2.57 -9.69 4.46
CA LEU A 60 -1.47 -10.62 4.31
C LEU A 60 -2.00 -11.99 3.84
N VAL A 61 -1.36 -12.57 2.82
CA VAL A 61 -1.60 -13.92 2.29
C VAL A 61 -0.26 -14.65 2.33
N VAL A 62 -0.08 -15.47 3.35
CA VAL A 62 1.24 -15.99 3.71
C VAL A 62 1.31 -17.49 3.47
N ASP A 63 2.22 -17.87 2.62
CA ASP A 63 2.55 -19.27 2.36
C ASP A 63 3.20 -19.92 3.57
N VAL A 64 2.64 -21.04 3.99
CA VAL A 64 3.18 -21.93 5.00
C VAL A 64 3.10 -23.39 4.50
N SER A 65 3.31 -23.57 3.20
CA SER A 65 3.46 -24.89 2.58
C SER A 65 4.70 -25.62 3.12
N GLY A 66 4.85 -26.88 2.75
CA GLY A 66 5.91 -27.72 3.29
C GLY A 66 7.33 -27.21 3.00
N SER A 67 7.54 -26.57 1.86
CA SER A 67 8.81 -25.97 1.44
C SER A 67 9.26 -24.79 2.31
N MET A 68 8.34 -24.07 2.95
CA MET A 68 8.67 -23.01 3.90
C MET A 68 9.39 -23.54 5.16
N ASN A 69 9.43 -24.85 5.37
CA ASN A 69 10.18 -25.48 6.46
C ASN A 69 11.66 -25.75 6.11
N GLU A 70 12.04 -25.52 4.86
CA GLU A 70 13.41 -25.66 4.40
C GLU A 70 14.29 -24.54 4.96
N GLU A 71 15.58 -24.84 5.15
CA GLU A 71 16.60 -23.90 5.55
C GLU A 71 16.68 -22.75 4.53
N ALA A 72 16.79 -21.52 5.03
CA ALA A 72 16.92 -20.34 4.21
C ALA A 72 18.37 -19.87 4.13
N PRO A 73 18.78 -19.17 3.05
CA PRO A 73 20.07 -18.50 3.00
C PRO A 73 20.20 -17.47 4.13
N GLY A 74 21.29 -17.59 4.90
CA GLY A 74 21.54 -16.68 6.04
C GLY A 74 22.67 -17.16 6.93
N PRO A 75 22.96 -16.43 8.03
CA PRO A 75 24.03 -16.76 8.95
C PRO A 75 23.69 -17.88 9.96
N GLY A 76 22.43 -18.31 10.02
CA GLY A 76 21.93 -19.34 10.92
C GLY A 76 21.31 -20.52 10.18
N ASP A 77 20.75 -21.45 10.94
CA ASP A 77 20.10 -22.68 10.43
C ASP A 77 18.56 -22.52 10.44
N GLU A 78 18.05 -21.28 10.42
CA GLU A 78 16.63 -20.99 10.47
C GLU A 78 15.94 -21.36 9.14
N SER A 79 14.71 -21.86 9.25
CA SER A 79 13.85 -22.10 8.10
C SER A 79 13.32 -20.80 7.49
N LYS A 80 12.91 -20.84 6.23
CA LYS A 80 12.23 -19.72 5.56
C LYS A 80 11.06 -19.21 6.39
N TRP A 81 10.29 -20.09 7.01
CA TRP A 81 9.17 -19.71 7.86
C TRP A 81 9.62 -18.99 9.14
N GLU A 82 10.66 -19.44 9.81
CA GLU A 82 11.15 -18.80 11.03
C GLU A 82 11.57 -17.35 10.75
N LEU A 83 12.34 -17.14 9.68
CA LEU A 83 12.75 -15.81 9.25
C LEU A 83 11.57 -14.97 8.75
N THR A 84 10.61 -15.57 8.02
CA THR A 84 9.40 -14.86 7.58
C THR A 84 8.56 -14.40 8.78
N ARG A 85 8.38 -15.26 9.77
CA ARG A 85 7.65 -14.94 11.00
C ARG A 85 8.27 -13.77 11.75
N GLU A 86 9.60 -13.75 11.89
CA GLU A 86 10.32 -12.68 12.58
C GLU A 86 10.25 -11.37 11.80
N ALA A 87 10.51 -11.42 10.50
CA ALA A 87 10.44 -10.24 9.64
C ALA A 87 9.03 -9.63 9.57
N LEU A 88 7.98 -10.47 9.54
CA LEU A 88 6.59 -9.99 9.61
C LEU A 88 6.29 -9.31 10.95
N ARG A 89 6.78 -9.86 12.06
CA ARG A 89 6.61 -9.24 13.38
C ARG A 89 7.26 -7.86 13.42
N ASP A 90 8.52 -7.78 13.02
CA ASP A 90 9.27 -6.51 12.98
C ASP A 90 8.58 -5.47 12.08
N ALA A 91 8.10 -5.90 10.90
CA ALA A 91 7.39 -5.02 9.98
C ALA A 91 6.07 -4.51 10.56
N LEU A 92 5.28 -5.38 11.18
CA LEU A 92 4.00 -5.02 11.81
C LEU A 92 4.19 -4.08 13.00
N ASP A 93 5.27 -4.24 13.77
CA ASP A 93 5.62 -3.34 14.87
C ASP A 93 5.98 -1.93 14.37
N GLY A 94 6.54 -1.83 13.17
CA GLY A 94 6.86 -0.56 12.51
C GLY A 94 5.67 0.14 11.83
N LEU A 95 4.50 -0.51 11.70
CA LEU A 95 3.34 0.10 11.07
C LEU A 95 2.57 1.01 12.04
N PRO A 96 2.00 2.13 11.53
CA PRO A 96 1.13 3.00 12.31
C PRO A 96 -0.04 2.25 12.96
N ASP A 97 -0.45 2.69 14.14
CA ASP A 97 -1.57 2.12 14.89
C ASP A 97 -2.89 2.14 14.12
N THR A 98 -3.03 3.10 13.21
CA THR A 98 -4.19 3.27 12.32
C THR A 98 -4.19 2.34 11.11
N THR A 99 -3.12 1.58 10.86
CA THR A 99 -3.08 0.61 9.78
C THR A 99 -4.02 -0.56 10.08
N GLY A 100 -4.92 -0.87 9.14
CA GLY A 100 -5.73 -2.08 9.19
C GLY A 100 -4.92 -3.28 8.68
N VAL A 101 -4.92 -4.39 9.40
CA VAL A 101 -4.23 -5.61 9.01
C VAL A 101 -5.14 -6.82 9.14
N GLY A 102 -5.22 -7.63 8.08
CA GLY A 102 -5.81 -8.96 8.08
C GLY A 102 -4.76 -9.99 7.71
N VAL A 103 -4.89 -11.24 8.15
CA VAL A 103 -3.90 -12.30 7.86
C VAL A 103 -4.59 -13.60 7.50
N LEU A 104 -4.20 -14.18 6.38
CA LEU A 104 -4.53 -15.55 6.01
C LEU A 104 -3.26 -16.35 5.77
N TYR A 105 -3.14 -17.50 6.43
CA TYR A 105 -2.10 -18.47 6.13
C TYR A 105 -2.64 -19.59 5.27
N TYR A 106 -1.81 -20.12 4.36
CA TYR A 106 -2.15 -21.30 3.56
C TYR A 106 -0.94 -22.20 3.36
N PRO A 107 -1.12 -23.52 3.16
CA PRO A 107 -2.37 -24.26 3.08
C PRO A 107 -2.98 -24.59 4.46
N ASN A 108 -4.13 -25.27 4.42
CA ASN A 108 -4.67 -25.99 5.57
C ASN A 108 -3.75 -27.15 5.94
N ARG A 109 -3.76 -27.56 7.24
CA ARG A 109 -2.86 -28.60 7.77
C ARG A 109 -2.99 -29.96 7.10
N ASP A 110 -4.20 -30.31 6.71
CA ASP A 110 -4.56 -31.62 6.17
C ASP A 110 -4.81 -31.55 4.65
N THR A 111 -4.02 -30.76 3.92
CA THR A 111 -4.15 -30.63 2.47
C THR A 111 -3.90 -31.96 1.77
N SER A 112 -4.95 -32.64 1.38
CA SER A 112 -4.88 -33.88 0.63
C SER A 112 -5.00 -33.63 -0.86
N ARG A 113 -4.36 -34.48 -1.66
CA ARG A 113 -4.46 -34.48 -3.12
C ARG A 113 -5.88 -34.78 -3.56
N SER A 114 -6.35 -34.08 -4.58
CA SER A 114 -7.64 -34.35 -5.19
C SER A 114 -7.62 -34.07 -6.69
N SER A 115 -8.12 -35.04 -7.46
CA SER A 115 -8.40 -34.85 -8.90
C SER A 115 -9.79 -34.27 -9.16
N ARG A 116 -10.55 -33.94 -8.12
CA ARG A 116 -11.90 -33.41 -8.21
C ARG A 116 -12.03 -32.13 -7.39
N PRO A 117 -12.85 -31.19 -7.82
CA PRO A 117 -13.18 -30.00 -7.05
C PRO A 117 -13.59 -30.32 -5.61
N ARG A 118 -13.17 -29.47 -4.68
CA ARG A 118 -13.51 -29.51 -3.25
C ARG A 118 -13.79 -28.11 -2.75
N GLU A 119 -14.48 -28.04 -1.63
CA GLU A 119 -14.66 -26.79 -0.91
C GLU A 119 -13.29 -26.18 -0.53
N ILE A 120 -13.20 -24.87 -0.62
CA ILE A 120 -11.95 -24.13 -0.35
C ILE A 120 -11.38 -24.40 1.05
N THR A 121 -12.26 -24.69 2.01
CA THR A 121 -11.89 -25.11 3.37
C THR A 121 -11.03 -26.39 3.41
N ALA A 122 -11.02 -27.16 2.34
CA ALA A 122 -10.19 -28.36 2.25
C ALA A 122 -8.70 -28.07 2.06
N CYS A 123 -8.33 -26.91 1.51
CA CYS A 123 -6.92 -26.56 1.27
C CYS A 123 -6.49 -25.20 1.85
N VAL A 124 -7.42 -24.35 2.25
CA VAL A 124 -7.14 -23.04 2.84
C VAL A 124 -7.56 -23.01 4.30
N ARG A 125 -6.82 -22.31 5.15
CA ARG A 125 -7.09 -22.18 6.61
C ARG A 125 -8.19 -21.13 6.87
N THR A 126 -9.37 -21.35 6.30
CA THR A 126 -10.48 -20.38 6.40
C THR A 126 -10.91 -20.06 7.83
N ASN A 127 -10.83 -21.05 8.73
CA ASN A 127 -11.15 -20.90 10.15
C ASN A 127 -10.06 -20.16 10.95
N GLU A 128 -8.90 -19.93 10.36
CA GLU A 128 -7.78 -19.23 11.00
C GLU A 128 -7.57 -17.85 10.35
N LEU A 129 -8.48 -17.38 9.50
CA LEU A 129 -8.46 -16.02 8.97
C LEU A 129 -8.54 -15.03 10.15
N ILE A 130 -7.54 -14.17 10.24
CA ILE A 130 -7.57 -13.01 11.14
C ILE A 130 -8.24 -11.87 10.36
N PRO A 131 -9.41 -11.40 10.81
CA PRO A 131 -10.17 -10.40 10.09
C PRO A 131 -9.45 -9.06 10.06
N MET A 132 -9.74 -8.25 9.05
CA MET A 132 -9.24 -6.88 8.94
C MET A 132 -9.68 -6.04 10.13
N ALA A 133 -8.72 -5.52 10.89
CA ALA A 133 -8.96 -4.57 11.98
C ALA A 133 -7.74 -3.65 12.14
N LEU A 134 -7.93 -2.48 12.77
CA LEU A 134 -6.82 -1.58 13.07
C LEU A 134 -5.83 -2.25 14.03
N LEU A 135 -4.55 -2.09 13.77
CA LEU A 135 -3.48 -2.63 14.62
C LEU A 135 -3.59 -2.11 16.05
N GLY A 136 -3.90 -0.81 16.21
CA GLY A 136 -3.90 -0.16 17.52
C GLY A 136 -2.51 -0.03 18.12
N ALA A 137 -2.43 0.52 19.31
CA ALA A 137 -1.18 0.70 20.03
C ALA A 137 -0.49 -0.64 20.36
N PRO A 138 0.83 -0.65 20.62
CA PRO A 138 1.53 -1.83 21.12
C PRO A 138 0.82 -2.47 22.30
N GLY A 139 0.59 -3.79 22.25
CA GLY A 139 -0.19 -4.55 23.24
C GLY A 139 -1.71 -4.50 23.03
N SER A 140 -2.19 -3.98 21.91
CA SER A 140 -3.60 -4.11 21.52
C SER A 140 -3.98 -5.56 21.25
N SER A 141 -5.25 -5.90 21.47
CA SER A 141 -5.74 -7.27 21.27
C SER A 141 -5.56 -7.78 19.84
N HIS A 142 -5.58 -6.89 18.84
CA HIS A 142 -5.41 -7.28 17.44
C HIS A 142 -3.94 -7.62 17.13
N ARG A 143 -2.97 -6.80 17.60
CA ARG A 143 -1.54 -7.12 17.51
C ARG A 143 -1.22 -8.44 18.23
N ASP A 144 -1.73 -8.64 19.42
CA ASP A 144 -1.55 -9.87 20.19
C ASP A 144 -2.13 -11.09 19.46
N GLN A 145 -3.29 -10.94 18.80
CA GLN A 145 -3.89 -12.01 17.99
C GLN A 145 -3.01 -12.39 16.79
N ILE A 146 -2.47 -11.40 16.09
CA ILE A 146 -1.57 -11.64 14.95
C ILE A 146 -0.30 -12.32 15.45
N ASP A 147 0.35 -11.81 16.51
CA ASP A 147 1.58 -12.39 17.07
C ASP A 147 1.35 -13.84 17.53
N ALA A 148 0.25 -14.08 18.26
CA ALA A 148 -0.11 -15.44 18.67
C ALA A 148 -0.32 -16.37 17.47
N SER A 149 -0.86 -15.89 16.37
CA SER A 149 -1.03 -16.67 15.14
C SER A 149 0.31 -17.03 14.49
N LEU A 150 1.22 -16.07 14.37
CA LEU A 150 2.59 -16.27 13.88
C LEU A 150 3.33 -17.35 14.69
N ASN A 151 3.14 -17.36 16.01
CA ASN A 151 3.75 -18.35 16.90
C ASN A 151 3.12 -19.76 16.78
N ARG A 152 1.85 -19.84 16.42
CA ARG A 152 1.08 -21.10 16.35
C ARG A 152 1.25 -21.84 15.02
N VAL A 153 1.37 -21.10 13.93
CA VAL A 153 1.41 -21.67 12.58
C VAL A 153 2.68 -22.51 12.37
N ARG A 154 2.53 -23.62 11.67
CA ARG A 154 3.64 -24.51 11.25
C ARG A 154 3.46 -24.86 9.79
N PRO A 155 4.55 -24.78 8.98
CA PRO A 155 4.53 -25.14 7.58
C PRO A 155 4.21 -26.63 7.37
N ASN A 156 3.34 -26.88 6.42
CA ASN A 156 3.03 -28.24 5.94
C ASN A 156 2.11 -28.18 4.71
N GLY A 157 2.13 -29.20 3.87
CA GLY A 157 1.14 -29.39 2.81
C GLY A 157 1.54 -28.79 1.45
N ALA A 158 0.58 -28.70 0.55
CA ALA A 158 0.71 -28.22 -0.82
C ALA A 158 0.51 -26.69 -0.91
N THR A 159 0.50 -26.12 -2.12
CA THR A 159 0.50 -24.67 -2.35
C THR A 159 -0.76 -24.21 -3.12
N PRO A 160 -1.92 -24.01 -2.46
CA PRO A 160 -3.18 -23.56 -3.06
C PRO A 160 -3.26 -22.04 -3.19
N THR A 161 -2.31 -21.41 -3.85
CA THR A 161 -2.16 -19.94 -3.88
C THR A 161 -3.40 -19.26 -4.46
N HIS A 162 -4.03 -19.81 -5.51
CA HIS A 162 -5.24 -19.23 -6.10
C HIS A 162 -6.37 -19.13 -5.06
N ASP A 163 -6.71 -20.25 -4.43
CA ASP A 163 -7.83 -20.31 -3.49
C ASP A 163 -7.54 -19.48 -2.23
N ALA A 164 -6.29 -19.41 -1.81
CA ALA A 164 -5.86 -18.58 -0.69
C ALA A 164 -5.99 -17.09 -1.01
N PHE A 165 -5.51 -16.64 -2.18
CA PHE A 165 -5.63 -15.25 -2.59
C PHE A 165 -7.09 -14.84 -2.74
N TYR A 166 -7.87 -15.64 -3.47
CA TYR A 166 -9.31 -15.43 -3.63
C TYR A 166 -10.03 -15.31 -2.28
N TYR A 167 -9.78 -16.25 -1.37
CA TYR A 167 -10.45 -16.26 -0.07
C TYR A 167 -10.05 -15.07 0.80
N ALA A 168 -8.76 -14.70 0.82
CA ALA A 168 -8.26 -13.56 1.56
C ALA A 168 -8.86 -12.23 1.05
N PHE A 169 -9.02 -12.10 -0.27
CA PHE A 169 -9.66 -10.94 -0.86
C PHE A 169 -11.15 -10.87 -0.49
N GLU A 170 -11.92 -11.90 -0.82
CA GLU A 170 -13.38 -11.96 -0.66
C GLU A 170 -13.85 -11.93 0.80
N ASN A 171 -13.07 -12.52 1.73
CA ASN A 171 -13.51 -12.70 3.11
C ASN A 171 -12.65 -11.93 4.12
N GLY A 172 -11.46 -11.50 3.71
CA GLY A 172 -10.55 -10.73 4.56
C GLY A 172 -10.62 -9.22 4.29
N LEU A 173 -10.38 -8.81 3.06
CA LEU A 173 -10.24 -7.40 2.69
C LEU A 173 -11.53 -6.76 2.20
N GLU A 174 -12.24 -7.39 1.27
CA GLU A 174 -13.43 -6.83 0.62
C GLU A 174 -14.55 -6.46 1.61
N PRO A 175 -14.89 -7.31 2.61
CA PRO A 175 -15.96 -6.99 3.56
C PRO A 175 -15.62 -5.88 4.54
N SER A 176 -14.37 -5.41 4.57
CA SER A 176 -13.95 -4.36 5.51
C SER A 176 -14.64 -3.03 5.20
N THR A 177 -15.27 -2.46 6.21
CA THR A 177 -15.86 -1.11 6.16
C THR A 177 -14.91 -0.02 6.65
N LEU A 178 -13.68 -0.39 7.03
CA LEU A 178 -12.66 0.58 7.42
C LEU A 178 -12.30 1.45 6.21
N PRO A 179 -12.20 2.77 6.40
CA PRO A 179 -11.72 3.65 5.34
C PRO A 179 -10.23 3.43 5.12
N GLY A 180 -9.76 3.58 3.89
CA GLY A 180 -8.34 3.52 3.60
C GLY A 180 -8.00 2.92 2.25
N ASN A 181 -6.74 3.08 1.86
CA ASN A 181 -6.21 2.44 0.66
C ASN A 181 -6.00 0.96 0.90
N ARG A 182 -6.39 0.16 -0.07
CA ARG A 182 -6.47 -1.30 0.05
C ARG A 182 -5.30 -1.97 -0.63
N PHE A 183 -4.63 -2.85 0.11
CA PHE A 183 -3.47 -3.60 -0.35
C PHE A 183 -3.57 -5.07 0.02
N MET A 184 -3.05 -5.92 -0.86
CA MET A 184 -2.74 -7.31 -0.55
C MET A 184 -1.23 -7.51 -0.59
N LEU A 185 -0.71 -8.39 0.27
CA LEU A 185 0.67 -8.83 0.24
C LEU A 185 0.70 -10.35 0.19
N LEU A 186 1.14 -10.89 -0.94
CA LEU A 186 1.38 -12.32 -1.12
C LEU A 186 2.86 -12.64 -0.86
N ILE A 187 3.12 -13.56 0.06
CA ILE A 187 4.46 -14.09 0.34
C ILE A 187 4.42 -15.59 0.02
N THR A 188 5.27 -16.05 -0.90
CA THR A 188 5.35 -17.47 -1.30
C THR A 188 6.77 -17.83 -1.72
N ASP A 189 7.13 -19.10 -1.58
CA ASP A 189 8.44 -19.62 -1.99
C ASP A 189 8.40 -20.47 -3.27
N GLY A 190 7.26 -20.45 -3.99
CA GLY A 190 7.22 -21.26 -5.20
C GLY A 190 5.96 -21.19 -6.04
N ALA A 191 5.92 -22.12 -6.99
CA ALA A 191 4.78 -22.30 -7.86
C ALA A 191 3.60 -22.93 -7.12
N PRO A 192 2.35 -22.51 -7.43
CA PRO A 192 1.17 -23.18 -6.90
C PRO A 192 1.09 -24.64 -7.38
N THR A 193 0.73 -25.53 -6.48
CA THR A 193 0.61 -26.98 -6.76
C THR A 193 -0.83 -27.51 -6.64
N LEU A 194 -1.75 -26.61 -6.25
CA LEU A 194 -3.19 -26.84 -6.33
C LEU A 194 -3.84 -25.68 -7.13
N ALA A 195 -4.64 -26.08 -8.12
CA ALA A 195 -5.49 -25.18 -8.88
C ALA A 195 -6.75 -24.80 -8.07
N ARG A 196 -7.64 -24.01 -8.69
CA ARG A 196 -8.94 -23.64 -8.12
C ARG A 196 -9.66 -24.87 -7.54
N GLU A 197 -10.43 -24.63 -6.48
CA GLU A 197 -11.21 -25.66 -5.80
C GLU A 197 -10.35 -26.81 -5.25
N CYS A 198 -9.12 -26.48 -4.83
CA CYS A 198 -8.18 -27.43 -4.22
C CYS A 198 -7.79 -28.62 -5.13
N VAL A 199 -7.85 -28.48 -6.44
CA VAL A 199 -7.56 -29.54 -7.39
C VAL A 199 -6.06 -29.64 -7.68
N GLY A 200 -5.47 -30.81 -7.52
CA GLY A 200 -4.06 -31.08 -7.85
C GLY A 200 -3.47 -32.24 -7.09
N ASP A 201 -2.24 -32.60 -7.43
CA ASP A 201 -1.48 -33.64 -6.75
C ASP A 201 -0.62 -33.11 -5.59
N GLY A 202 -0.60 -31.78 -5.41
CA GLY A 202 0.17 -31.10 -4.38
C GLY A 202 1.68 -31.09 -4.60
N ARG A 203 2.14 -31.40 -5.81
CA ARG A 203 3.56 -31.47 -6.18
C ARG A 203 3.88 -30.85 -7.53
N THR A 204 2.99 -31.05 -8.52
CA THR A 204 3.17 -30.55 -9.86
C THR A 204 2.64 -29.12 -9.93
N PRO A 205 3.44 -28.16 -10.46
CA PRO A 205 2.96 -26.80 -10.71
C PRO A 205 1.69 -26.79 -11.55
N VAL A 206 0.77 -25.90 -11.22
CA VAL A 206 -0.48 -25.68 -11.94
C VAL A 206 -0.47 -24.36 -12.68
N ASP A 207 -1.42 -24.19 -13.62
CA ASP A 207 -1.59 -22.93 -14.35
C ASP A 207 -1.80 -21.74 -13.41
N THR A 208 -1.05 -20.66 -13.64
CA THR A 208 -1.07 -19.43 -12.84
C THR A 208 -1.99 -18.35 -13.41
N ASP A 209 -2.50 -18.50 -14.63
CA ASP A 209 -3.41 -17.50 -15.24
C ASP A 209 -4.66 -17.21 -14.39
N PRO A 210 -5.28 -18.19 -13.71
CA PRO A 210 -6.38 -17.91 -12.80
C PRO A 210 -6.02 -17.00 -11.62
N ILE A 211 -4.78 -17.11 -11.09
CA ILE A 211 -4.29 -16.23 -10.00
C ILE A 211 -4.09 -14.81 -10.54
N ILE A 212 -3.49 -14.68 -11.72
CA ILE A 212 -3.30 -13.40 -12.39
C ILE A 212 -4.64 -12.71 -12.65
N ALA A 213 -5.66 -13.46 -13.07
CA ALA A 213 -7.00 -12.92 -13.27
C ALA A 213 -7.64 -12.42 -11.96
N GLU A 214 -7.42 -13.10 -10.83
CA GLU A 214 -7.91 -12.63 -9.52
C GLU A 214 -7.16 -11.39 -9.04
N ILE A 215 -5.86 -11.30 -9.25
CA ILE A 215 -5.08 -10.10 -8.95
C ILE A 215 -5.55 -8.92 -9.80
N GLN A 216 -5.84 -9.15 -11.10
CA GLN A 216 -6.41 -8.12 -11.97
C GLN A 216 -7.78 -7.67 -11.48
N ARG A 217 -8.65 -8.59 -11.08
CA ARG A 217 -9.96 -8.27 -10.51
C ARG A 217 -9.83 -7.40 -9.27
N ALA A 218 -8.97 -7.77 -8.33
CA ALA A 218 -8.67 -6.97 -7.14
C ALA A 218 -8.15 -5.57 -7.52
N ARG A 219 -7.29 -5.49 -8.55
CA ARG A 219 -6.78 -4.22 -9.07
C ARG A 219 -7.88 -3.34 -9.65
N ASP A 220 -8.81 -3.91 -10.41
CA ASP A 220 -9.96 -3.20 -10.99
C ASP A 220 -10.90 -2.65 -9.91
N GLU A 221 -10.91 -3.27 -8.72
CA GLU A 221 -11.61 -2.81 -7.51
C GLU A 221 -10.76 -1.88 -6.62
N GLY A 222 -9.62 -1.39 -7.15
CA GLY A 222 -8.75 -0.42 -6.47
C GLY A 222 -7.76 -1.02 -5.46
N VAL A 223 -7.58 -2.34 -5.43
CA VAL A 223 -6.65 -3.02 -4.54
C VAL A 223 -5.31 -3.24 -5.24
N ARG A 224 -4.21 -2.79 -4.63
CA ARG A 224 -2.85 -3.05 -5.13
C ARG A 224 -2.29 -4.29 -4.44
N THR A 225 -1.55 -5.11 -5.21
CA THR A 225 -1.00 -6.37 -4.69
C THR A 225 0.52 -6.37 -4.75
N PHE A 226 1.17 -6.43 -3.59
CA PHE A 226 2.61 -6.66 -3.45
C PHE A 226 2.90 -8.16 -3.46
N ILE A 227 4.02 -8.53 -4.08
CA ILE A 227 4.46 -9.92 -4.21
C ILE A 227 5.89 -10.04 -3.67
N ILE A 228 6.09 -10.97 -2.73
CA ILE A 228 7.42 -11.40 -2.27
C ILE A 228 7.63 -12.85 -2.68
N GLY A 229 8.65 -13.08 -3.50
CA GLY A 229 9.16 -14.42 -3.86
C GLY A 229 10.30 -14.82 -2.93
N SER A 230 10.05 -15.73 -2.00
CA SER A 230 11.05 -16.26 -1.07
C SER A 230 12.04 -17.19 -1.77
N PRO A 231 13.21 -17.51 -1.18
CA PRO A 231 14.16 -18.50 -1.71
C PRO A 231 13.46 -19.83 -2.01
N GLY A 232 13.72 -20.40 -3.17
CA GLY A 232 13.02 -21.60 -3.68
C GLY A 232 12.08 -21.29 -4.85
N SER A 233 11.67 -20.03 -5.04
CA SER A 233 10.82 -19.66 -6.17
C SER A 233 11.53 -19.74 -7.54
N GLU A 234 12.86 -19.84 -7.55
CA GLU A 234 13.66 -20.11 -8.75
C GLU A 234 13.73 -21.60 -9.15
N VAL A 235 13.23 -22.48 -8.28
CA VAL A 235 13.30 -23.94 -8.48
C VAL A 235 11.89 -24.53 -8.45
N SER A 236 11.60 -25.38 -9.42
CA SER A 236 10.33 -26.10 -9.44
C SER A 236 10.36 -27.35 -8.58
N LEU A 237 9.35 -27.53 -7.74
CA LEU A 237 9.09 -28.81 -7.07
C LEU A 237 8.61 -29.84 -8.11
N GLY A 238 9.15 -31.08 -8.04
CA GLY A 238 8.61 -32.20 -8.82
C GLY A 238 9.28 -32.49 -10.15
N GLY A 239 10.44 -31.87 -10.43
CA GLY A 239 11.27 -32.25 -11.61
C GLY A 239 10.90 -31.57 -12.93
N SER A 240 9.98 -30.61 -12.93
CA SER A 240 9.87 -29.62 -13.98
C SER A 240 10.82 -28.46 -13.62
N ASN A 241 11.63 -28.00 -14.58
CA ASN A 241 12.52 -26.83 -14.39
C ASN A 241 11.74 -25.52 -14.56
N GLU A 242 10.57 -25.39 -13.97
CA GLU A 242 9.79 -24.16 -14.09
C GLU A 242 10.16 -23.19 -12.98
N ASP A 243 10.78 -22.11 -13.38
CA ASP A 243 11.07 -20.95 -12.57
C ASP A 243 9.75 -20.19 -12.25
N ALA A 244 9.42 -20.02 -10.99
CA ALA A 244 8.20 -19.32 -10.58
C ALA A 244 8.32 -17.80 -10.67
N ARG A 245 9.53 -17.25 -10.77
CA ARG A 245 9.76 -15.78 -10.77
C ARG A 245 9.06 -15.03 -11.91
N PRO A 246 8.94 -15.57 -13.14
CA PRO A 246 8.17 -14.90 -14.18
C PRO A 246 6.70 -14.65 -13.81
N TRP A 247 5.99 -15.66 -13.28
CA TRP A 247 4.60 -15.43 -12.90
C TRP A 247 4.47 -14.51 -11.68
N LEU A 248 5.40 -14.54 -10.71
CA LEU A 248 5.44 -13.60 -9.59
C LEU A 248 5.66 -12.16 -10.07
N SER A 249 6.53 -11.97 -11.06
CA SER A 249 6.73 -10.66 -11.71
C SER A 249 5.49 -10.19 -12.43
N ARG A 250 4.84 -11.06 -13.21
CA ARG A 250 3.56 -10.75 -13.87
C ARG A 250 2.48 -10.40 -12.84
N ALA A 251 2.42 -11.11 -11.71
CA ALA A 251 1.52 -10.80 -10.62
C ALA A 251 1.75 -9.40 -10.02
N ALA A 252 3.00 -9.01 -9.81
CA ALA A 252 3.35 -7.67 -9.33
C ALA A 252 2.99 -6.57 -10.36
N MET A 253 3.22 -6.83 -11.66
CA MET A 253 2.86 -5.90 -12.74
C MET A 253 1.34 -5.68 -12.78
N VAL A 254 0.57 -6.76 -12.81
CA VAL A 254 -0.90 -6.71 -12.82
C VAL A 254 -1.44 -6.11 -11.53
N GLY A 255 -0.82 -6.45 -10.39
CA GLY A 255 -1.16 -5.89 -9.08
C GLY A 255 -0.80 -4.42 -8.89
N GLY A 256 -0.09 -3.80 -9.86
CA GLY A 256 0.26 -2.38 -9.82
C GLY A 256 1.34 -2.02 -8.79
N THR A 257 2.26 -2.94 -8.50
CA THR A 257 3.36 -2.78 -7.54
C THR A 257 4.72 -3.18 -8.13
N ALA A 258 4.80 -3.29 -9.45
CA ALA A 258 6.04 -3.61 -10.14
C ALA A 258 7.12 -2.56 -9.87
N LYS A 259 8.36 -3.01 -9.67
CA LYS A 259 9.52 -2.13 -9.51
C LYS A 259 9.85 -1.43 -10.84
N ASP A 260 10.38 -0.22 -10.75
CA ASP A 260 10.79 0.52 -11.94
C ASP A 260 11.89 -0.19 -12.73
N GLY A 261 11.80 -0.16 -14.07
CA GLY A 261 12.78 -0.76 -14.96
C GLY A 261 12.90 -2.28 -14.87
N CYS A 262 11.90 -2.95 -14.27
CA CYS A 262 11.88 -4.40 -14.16
C CYS A 262 11.40 -5.08 -15.45
N THR A 263 11.62 -6.39 -15.53
CA THR A 263 11.09 -7.24 -16.61
C THR A 263 10.49 -8.52 -16.03
N GLU A 264 9.46 -9.06 -16.69
CA GLU A 264 8.80 -10.30 -16.27
C GLU A 264 9.78 -11.47 -16.14
N ASN A 265 10.69 -11.60 -17.12
CA ASN A 265 11.59 -12.75 -17.24
C ASN A 265 13.00 -12.50 -16.67
N GLY A 266 13.17 -11.43 -15.90
CA GLY A 266 14.46 -11.10 -15.29
C GLY A 266 15.50 -10.52 -16.29
N PRO A 267 16.73 -10.29 -15.84
CA PRO A 267 17.26 -10.59 -14.51
C PRO A 267 16.76 -9.65 -13.38
N ASN A 268 16.18 -8.47 -13.71
CA ASN A 268 15.54 -7.58 -12.76
C ASN A 268 14.05 -7.89 -12.71
N PHE A 269 13.65 -8.77 -11.81
CA PHE A 269 12.26 -9.19 -11.64
C PHE A 269 11.38 -8.08 -11.03
N CYS A 270 10.09 -8.06 -11.37
CA CYS A 270 9.16 -6.99 -10.99
C CYS A 270 8.64 -7.09 -9.55
N HIS A 271 8.66 -8.26 -8.95
CA HIS A 271 8.33 -8.51 -7.57
C HIS A 271 9.56 -8.34 -6.64
N PHE A 272 9.36 -8.45 -5.35
CA PHE A 272 10.45 -8.54 -4.38
C PHE A 272 11.04 -9.95 -4.46
N ASP A 273 12.04 -10.12 -5.32
CA ASP A 273 12.75 -11.40 -5.55
C ASP A 273 13.83 -11.59 -4.49
N MET A 274 13.68 -12.60 -3.64
CA MET A 274 14.62 -12.96 -2.57
C MET A 274 15.45 -14.21 -2.90
N THR A 275 15.45 -14.67 -4.15
CA THR A 275 16.09 -15.95 -4.54
C THR A 275 17.61 -15.87 -4.58
N GLN A 276 18.17 -14.68 -4.79
CA GLN A 276 19.62 -14.46 -4.93
C GLN A 276 20.27 -13.75 -3.74
N VAL A 277 19.55 -13.66 -2.61
CA VAL A 277 20.08 -12.99 -1.42
C VAL A 277 20.92 -13.93 -0.58
N SER A 278 21.97 -13.40 0.03
CA SER A 278 22.83 -14.15 0.94
C SER A 278 22.31 -14.24 2.38
N ASP A 279 21.38 -13.35 2.73
CA ASP A 279 20.69 -13.29 4.02
C ASP A 279 19.21 -12.98 3.76
N PHE A 280 18.39 -14.02 3.79
CA PHE A 280 16.96 -13.90 3.51
C PHE A 280 16.23 -13.09 4.58
N GLY A 281 16.58 -13.27 5.84
CA GLY A 281 15.92 -12.54 6.94
C GLY A 281 16.14 -11.03 6.83
N ALA A 282 17.38 -10.61 6.53
CA ALA A 282 17.67 -9.18 6.31
C ALA A 282 16.94 -8.64 5.07
N ALA A 283 17.02 -9.34 3.94
CA ALA A 283 16.37 -8.90 2.70
C ALA A 283 14.84 -8.82 2.83
N LEU A 284 14.24 -9.74 3.58
CA LEU A 284 12.79 -9.73 3.80
C LEU A 284 12.36 -8.56 4.69
N ARG A 285 13.11 -8.26 5.77
CA ARG A 285 12.87 -7.05 6.58
C ARG A 285 12.95 -5.77 5.74
N ASP A 286 13.99 -5.66 4.92
CA ASP A 286 14.15 -4.50 4.02
C ASP A 286 13.01 -4.40 3.00
N GLY A 287 12.59 -5.50 2.40
CA GLY A 287 11.47 -5.56 1.47
C GLY A 287 10.14 -5.16 2.13
N LEU A 288 9.87 -5.67 3.32
CA LEU A 288 8.68 -5.31 4.11
C LEU A 288 8.71 -3.84 4.55
N ALA A 289 9.87 -3.29 4.91
CA ALA A 289 10.01 -1.88 5.23
C ALA A 289 9.74 -0.98 3.99
N GLN A 290 10.20 -1.38 2.81
CA GLN A 290 9.87 -0.68 1.56
C GLN A 290 8.37 -0.74 1.26
N ILE A 291 7.72 -1.89 1.43
CA ILE A 291 6.26 -2.04 1.29
C ILE A 291 5.54 -1.16 2.31
N ALA A 292 5.93 -1.19 3.58
CA ALA A 292 5.39 -0.33 4.62
C ALA A 292 5.47 1.15 4.24
N GLY A 293 6.63 1.60 3.72
CA GLY A 293 6.78 2.95 3.20
C GLY A 293 5.84 3.30 2.03
N GLN A 294 5.48 2.33 1.20
CA GLN A 294 4.56 2.56 0.07
C GLN A 294 3.09 2.57 0.47
N ILE A 295 2.69 1.78 1.48
CA ILE A 295 1.29 1.70 1.92
C ILE A 295 0.87 2.87 2.80
N VAL A 296 1.79 3.52 3.52
CA VAL A 296 1.46 4.77 4.24
C VAL A 296 0.99 5.79 3.23
N SER A 297 -0.28 6.16 3.33
CA SER A 297 -0.98 6.92 2.30
C SER A 297 -0.59 8.40 2.30
N CYS A 298 -0.45 8.97 1.11
CA CYS A 298 -0.45 10.41 0.88
C CYS A 298 -1.72 10.84 0.13
N VAL A 299 -2.81 10.14 0.38
CA VAL A 299 -4.14 10.43 -0.16
C VAL A 299 -5.02 10.93 0.98
N TYR A 300 -5.73 12.01 0.76
CA TYR A 300 -6.51 12.70 1.78
C TYR A 300 -7.92 12.95 1.27
N ASP A 301 -8.91 12.56 2.05
CA ASP A 301 -10.31 12.86 1.74
C ASP A 301 -10.59 14.36 1.84
N ILE A 302 -11.40 14.86 0.92
CA ILE A 302 -11.98 16.19 1.06
C ILE A 302 -13.14 16.09 2.06
N PRO A 303 -13.03 16.71 3.25
CA PRO A 303 -14.09 16.63 4.24
C PRO A 303 -15.37 17.33 3.74
N PRO A 304 -16.54 16.96 4.25
CA PRO A 304 -17.80 17.59 3.86
C PRO A 304 -17.79 19.08 4.22
N PRO A 305 -18.33 19.95 3.35
CA PRO A 305 -18.38 21.38 3.61
C PRO A 305 -19.26 21.71 4.85
N PRO A 306 -19.01 22.83 5.51
CA PRO A 306 -19.92 23.36 6.52
C PRO A 306 -21.34 23.54 5.96
N SER A 307 -22.35 23.41 6.82
CA SER A 307 -23.75 23.52 6.41
C SER A 307 -24.04 24.78 5.58
N GLY A 308 -24.62 24.61 4.40
CA GLY A 308 -24.99 25.69 3.49
C GLY A 308 -23.85 26.22 2.63
N GLN A 309 -22.70 25.58 2.64
CA GLN A 309 -21.55 25.94 1.79
C GLN A 309 -21.20 24.80 0.83
N SER A 310 -20.54 25.12 -0.26
CA SER A 310 -19.96 24.15 -1.20
C SER A 310 -18.46 24.45 -1.39
N ILE A 311 -17.65 23.40 -1.46
CA ILE A 311 -16.22 23.52 -1.71
C ILE A 311 -15.99 23.90 -3.16
N ASN A 312 -15.13 24.90 -3.36
CA ASN A 312 -14.55 25.15 -4.67
C ASN A 312 -13.28 24.27 -4.84
N ARG A 313 -13.37 23.23 -5.66
CA ARG A 313 -12.27 22.29 -5.92
C ARG A 313 -11.07 22.90 -6.64
N GLU A 314 -11.27 24.06 -7.30
CA GLU A 314 -10.18 24.83 -7.91
C GLU A 314 -9.45 25.73 -6.91
N ALA A 315 -10.01 25.91 -5.72
CA ALA A 315 -9.46 26.75 -4.65
C ALA A 315 -9.04 25.90 -3.44
N ILE A 316 -8.36 24.80 -3.67
CA ILE A 316 -7.74 23.96 -2.65
C ILE A 316 -6.25 24.32 -2.57
N ASN A 317 -5.78 24.69 -1.39
CA ASN A 317 -4.36 24.85 -1.10
C ASN A 317 -3.91 23.73 -0.18
N VAL A 318 -2.77 23.11 -0.51
CA VAL A 318 -2.15 22.06 0.28
C VAL A 318 -0.88 22.62 0.90
N VAL A 319 -0.78 22.60 2.22
CA VAL A 319 0.40 23.04 2.96
C VAL A 319 0.98 21.88 3.71
N VAL A 320 2.28 21.63 3.54
CA VAL A 320 3.03 20.63 4.31
C VAL A 320 3.98 21.38 5.24
N SER A 321 3.86 21.11 6.55
CA SER A 321 4.72 21.68 7.58
C SER A 321 5.61 20.61 8.16
N SER A 322 6.90 20.92 8.36
CA SER A 322 7.86 20.03 9.00
C SER A 322 7.85 20.15 10.53
N SER A 323 8.51 19.24 11.20
CA SER A 323 8.78 19.30 12.66
C SER A 323 9.54 20.53 13.10
N SER A 324 10.36 21.14 12.21
CA SER A 324 11.08 22.38 12.45
C SER A 324 10.18 23.65 12.38
N GLY A 325 8.92 23.47 11.93
CA GLY A 325 7.97 24.57 11.72
C GLY A 325 8.09 25.22 10.34
N ASP A 326 8.95 24.72 9.46
CA ASP A 326 9.02 25.15 8.08
C ASP A 326 7.78 24.70 7.31
N ALA A 327 7.08 25.62 6.67
CA ALA A 327 5.88 25.32 5.89
C ALA A 327 6.14 25.51 4.39
N GLN A 328 5.57 24.63 3.59
CA GLN A 328 5.63 24.67 2.13
C GLN A 328 4.22 24.60 1.54
N LEU A 329 3.92 25.51 0.63
CA LEU A 329 2.76 25.38 -0.25
C LEU A 329 3.11 24.32 -1.32
N VAL A 330 2.28 23.29 -1.41
CA VAL A 330 2.38 22.27 -2.44
C VAL A 330 1.52 22.68 -3.61
N LEU A 331 2.13 22.83 -4.79
CA LEU A 331 1.43 23.27 -5.99
C LEU A 331 0.67 22.10 -6.64
N ARG A 332 -0.48 22.42 -7.24
CA ARG A 332 -1.25 21.43 -7.97
C ARG A 332 -0.53 21.04 -9.27
N ASP A 333 -0.48 19.75 -9.56
CA ASP A 333 0.00 19.21 -10.82
C ASP A 333 -1.19 18.82 -11.71
N ASP A 334 -1.40 19.58 -12.76
CA ASP A 334 -2.42 19.33 -13.79
C ASP A 334 -1.78 18.71 -15.07
N MET A 335 -0.44 18.53 -15.10
CA MET A 335 0.29 17.97 -16.25
C MET A 335 0.21 16.45 -16.34
N GLY A 336 -0.08 15.77 -15.24
CA GLY A 336 -0.46 14.36 -15.21
C GLY A 336 0.64 13.36 -14.89
N ASP A 337 1.91 13.75 -14.77
CA ASP A 337 2.98 12.84 -14.35
C ASP A 337 3.10 12.69 -12.83
N CYS A 338 2.57 13.67 -12.07
CA CYS A 338 2.53 13.70 -10.61
C CYS A 338 3.88 13.33 -9.96
N THR A 339 4.95 13.90 -10.48
CA THR A 339 6.29 13.71 -9.91
C THR A 339 6.47 14.52 -8.63
N GLU A 340 6.09 15.81 -8.64
CA GLU A 340 6.11 16.71 -7.48
C GLU A 340 4.85 17.58 -7.45
N GLY A 341 4.31 17.85 -6.25
CA GLY A 341 3.07 18.63 -6.12
C GLY A 341 1.94 17.77 -5.54
N TRP A 342 0.70 18.10 -5.93
CA TRP A 342 -0.50 17.31 -5.62
C TRP A 342 -1.48 17.34 -6.80
N LYS A 343 -2.33 16.32 -6.89
CA LYS A 343 -3.43 16.26 -7.86
C LYS A 343 -4.76 15.96 -7.17
N LEU A 344 -5.86 16.28 -7.85
CA LEU A 344 -7.19 15.86 -7.45
C LEU A 344 -7.55 14.60 -8.24
N GLU A 345 -7.83 13.51 -7.53
CA GLU A 345 -8.22 12.23 -8.13
C GLU A 345 -9.33 11.59 -7.31
N ASN A 346 -10.42 11.19 -7.95
CA ASN A 346 -11.59 10.57 -7.29
C ASN A 346 -12.12 11.37 -6.07
N ASP A 347 -12.13 12.68 -6.17
CA ASP A 347 -12.54 13.58 -5.08
C ASP A 347 -11.63 13.55 -3.85
N GLN A 348 -10.36 13.15 -4.03
CA GLN A 348 -9.33 13.09 -3.02
C GLN A 348 -8.12 13.93 -3.45
N VAL A 349 -7.44 14.52 -2.47
CA VAL A 349 -6.14 15.17 -2.67
C VAL A 349 -5.05 14.10 -2.59
N VAL A 350 -4.28 13.94 -3.66
CA VAL A 350 -3.18 12.97 -3.76
C VAL A 350 -1.87 13.75 -3.86
N LEU A 351 -0.97 13.59 -2.88
CA LEU A 351 0.39 14.14 -3.02
C LEU A 351 1.18 13.32 -4.04
N CYS A 352 1.88 14.00 -4.93
CA CYS A 352 2.77 13.39 -5.90
C CYS A 352 3.99 12.75 -5.22
N GLU A 353 4.66 11.84 -5.92
CA GLU A 353 5.64 10.93 -5.33
C GLU A 353 6.73 11.64 -4.51
N ALA A 354 7.41 12.64 -5.08
CA ALA A 354 8.49 13.35 -4.37
C ALA A 354 7.97 14.11 -3.13
N THR A 355 6.76 14.71 -3.24
CA THR A 355 6.12 15.41 -2.12
C THR A 355 5.68 14.44 -1.03
N CYS A 356 5.10 13.31 -1.42
CA CYS A 356 4.71 12.24 -0.53
C CYS A 356 5.91 11.68 0.24
N ASN A 357 7.00 11.34 -0.45
CA ASN A 357 8.21 10.80 0.17
C ASN A 357 8.84 11.80 1.15
N ARG A 358 8.81 13.09 0.82
CA ARG A 358 9.28 14.16 1.72
C ARG A 358 8.41 14.28 2.98
N ALA A 359 7.08 14.22 2.83
CA ALA A 359 6.18 14.22 3.97
C ALA A 359 6.34 12.97 4.86
N LYS A 360 6.60 11.80 4.28
CA LYS A 360 6.83 10.54 5.01
C LYS A 360 8.18 10.49 5.73
N SER A 361 9.19 11.21 5.25
CA SER A 361 10.52 11.25 5.88
C SER A 361 10.58 12.03 7.19
N ASP A 362 9.52 12.76 7.53
CA ASP A 362 9.36 13.50 8.78
C ASP A 362 8.09 13.02 9.50
N GLU A 363 8.25 12.19 10.53
CA GLU A 363 7.14 11.62 11.31
C GLU A 363 6.23 12.69 11.96
N SER A 364 6.73 13.91 12.08
CA SER A 364 5.99 15.04 12.63
C SER A 364 5.44 15.99 11.56
N ALA A 365 5.61 15.65 10.27
CA ALA A 365 5.06 16.44 9.19
C ALA A 365 3.53 16.49 9.29
N ARG A 366 2.98 17.69 9.07
CA ARG A 366 1.53 17.91 9.04
C ARG A 366 1.12 18.35 7.66
N VAL A 367 0.07 17.75 7.16
CA VAL A 367 -0.57 18.16 5.91
C VAL A 367 -1.84 18.92 6.26
N GLN A 368 -1.96 20.14 5.76
CA GLN A 368 -3.15 20.95 5.91
C GLN A 368 -3.82 21.16 4.56
N LEU A 369 -5.11 20.90 4.49
CA LEU A 369 -5.94 21.27 3.35
C LEU A 369 -6.73 22.52 3.69
N LEU A 370 -6.52 23.57 2.89
CA LEU A 370 -7.17 24.86 3.02
C LEU A 370 -8.12 25.06 1.85
N PHE A 371 -9.40 25.22 2.13
CA PHE A 371 -10.46 25.25 1.12
C PHE A 371 -11.01 26.64 0.89
N GLY A 372 -11.19 27.01 -0.40
CA GLY A 372 -11.99 28.15 -0.80
C GLY A 372 -13.47 27.79 -0.94
N CYS A 373 -14.37 28.67 -0.50
CA CYS A 373 -15.82 28.53 -0.69
C CYS A 373 -16.37 29.50 -1.71
N THR A 374 -17.50 29.15 -2.33
CA THR A 374 -18.14 29.96 -3.38
C THR A 374 -18.68 31.33 -2.91
N SER A 375 -18.73 31.56 -1.60
CA SER A 375 -19.18 32.84 -1.03
C SER A 375 -18.06 33.84 -0.70
N ASN A 376 -16.80 33.37 -0.59
CA ASN A 376 -15.62 34.21 -0.40
C ASN A 376 -14.56 33.78 -1.43
N GLN A 377 -14.26 34.68 -2.36
CA GLN A 377 -13.14 34.43 -3.28
C GLN A 377 -11.86 34.41 -2.47
N VAL A 378 -11.33 33.19 -2.24
CA VAL A 378 -9.95 33.04 -1.77
C VAL A 378 -9.04 33.44 -2.93
N PRO A 379 -8.06 34.35 -2.73
CA PRO A 379 -7.06 34.56 -3.77
C PRO A 379 -6.37 33.24 -4.06
N ILE A 380 -6.46 32.78 -5.30
CA ILE A 380 -5.60 31.70 -5.78
C ILE A 380 -4.19 32.24 -5.67
N VAL A 381 -3.38 31.64 -4.81
CA VAL A 381 -1.96 31.94 -4.73
C VAL A 381 -1.32 31.21 -5.88
N GLU A 382 -1.03 31.92 -6.99
CA GLU A 382 -0.23 31.43 -8.11
C GLU A 382 1.25 31.35 -7.74
#